data_601557968d7cead8a1f565f0528c5559
#
_entry.id   601557968d7cead8a1f565f0528c5559
#
_cell.length_a   1.000
_cell.length_b   1.000
_cell.length_c   1.000
_cell.angle_alpha   90.00
_cell.angle_beta   90.00
_cell.angle_gamma   90.00
#
_symmetry.space_group_name_H-M   'P 1'
#
loop_
_entity.id
_entity.type
_entity.pdbx_description
1 polymer ?
#
loop_
_entity_poly.entity_id
_entity_poly.type
_entity_poly.pdbx_seq_one_letter_code
_entity_poly.pdbx_strand_id
1 'polypeptide(L)'
;MASNSAITQVLETDIWVKATWEEFLNFAENSAWEKGKFYYYQEHIRVEMSPVGPLHSRHNSVVSRVVNFYTAFRNIRIVELINASFRKTGIREFQPDLSYYIGADFELPPHTNTPINLNVFAPPALVVEIGASSSADDLGVKRLIYEHSEVQEYWAANANTNAVFAFAITAGGSGTIQNSLALPGLEIGLVEEALNRSQTQDDGEINRWLIQTFSRG
;
A
#
# COMPACT_ATOMS: atom_id res chain seq x y z
N MET A 1 2.50 43.77 -15.25
CA MET A 1 3.27 42.61 -15.79
C MET A 1 3.92 41.93 -14.60
N ALA A 2 3.28 40.94 -14.05
CA ALA A 2 3.86 40.15 -12.97
C ALA A 2 4.74 39.06 -13.62
N SER A 3 6.03 39.11 -13.33
CA SER A 3 6.98 38.10 -13.80
C SER A 3 6.67 36.77 -13.12
N ASN A 4 6.17 35.84 -13.92
CA ASN A 4 6.01 34.45 -13.52
C ASN A 4 7.44 33.84 -13.42
N SER A 5 8.08 34.00 -12.28
CA SER A 5 9.28 33.22 -11.97
C SER A 5 8.79 31.81 -11.67
N ALA A 6 8.76 30.97 -12.71
CA ALA A 6 8.70 29.54 -12.52
C ALA A 6 9.93 29.13 -11.71
N ILE A 7 9.80 29.08 -10.40
CA ILE A 7 10.75 28.41 -9.53
C ILE A 7 10.67 26.95 -9.97
N THR A 8 11.67 26.52 -10.76
CA THR A 8 11.91 25.09 -10.98
C THR A 8 12.45 24.56 -9.66
N GLN A 9 11.54 24.34 -8.71
CA GLN A 9 11.87 23.70 -7.46
C GLN A 9 12.27 22.27 -7.83
N VAL A 10 13.53 21.94 -7.69
CA VAL A 10 13.99 20.55 -7.82
C VAL A 10 13.37 19.83 -6.63
N LEU A 11 12.33 19.06 -6.89
CA LEU A 11 11.71 18.23 -5.85
C LEU A 11 12.68 17.11 -5.48
N GLU A 12 13.13 17.09 -4.23
CA GLU A 12 13.91 15.98 -3.72
C GLU A 12 13.03 14.74 -3.58
N THR A 13 13.48 13.61 -4.10
CA THR A 13 12.75 12.34 -4.04
C THR A 13 13.05 11.58 -2.76
N ASP A 14 12.13 10.68 -2.39
CA ASP A 14 12.26 9.77 -1.25
C ASP A 14 12.36 10.44 0.13
N ILE A 15 12.01 11.73 0.21
CA ILE A 15 11.85 12.49 1.46
C ILE A 15 10.56 13.30 1.47
N TRP A 16 10.13 13.72 2.65
CA TRP A 16 8.97 14.61 2.81
C TRP A 16 9.39 16.07 2.67
N VAL A 17 8.81 16.76 1.70
CA VAL A 17 9.06 18.17 1.40
C VAL A 17 7.78 18.98 1.61
N LYS A 18 7.89 20.13 2.26
CA LYS A 18 6.72 21.01 2.49
C LYS A 18 6.19 21.52 1.14
N ALA A 19 4.89 21.36 0.91
CA ALA A 19 4.20 21.80 -0.30
C ALA A 19 2.71 22.03 -0.02
N THR A 20 2.12 22.99 -0.68
CA THR A 20 0.66 23.19 -0.72
C THR A 20 0.00 22.11 -1.58
N TRP A 21 -1.32 21.98 -1.47
CA TRP A 21 -2.09 21.07 -2.33
C TRP A 21 -1.96 21.43 -3.83
N GLU A 22 -1.91 22.71 -4.16
CA GLU A 22 -1.78 23.19 -5.54
C GLU A 22 -0.40 22.83 -6.12
N GLU A 23 0.68 23.02 -5.34
CA GLU A 23 2.02 22.61 -5.70
C GLU A 23 2.10 21.09 -5.89
N PHE A 24 1.48 20.30 -4.99
CA PHE A 24 1.37 18.86 -5.13
C PHE A 24 0.72 18.46 -6.45
N LEU A 25 -0.43 19.05 -6.81
CA LEU A 25 -1.11 18.75 -8.08
C LEU A 25 -0.22 19.07 -9.29
N ASN A 26 0.51 20.17 -9.25
CA ASN A 26 1.43 20.56 -10.33
C ASN A 26 2.53 19.51 -10.53
N PHE A 27 3.02 18.87 -9.47
CA PHE A 27 3.98 17.75 -9.58
C PHE A 27 3.31 16.47 -10.05
N ALA A 28 2.20 16.08 -9.44
CA ALA A 28 1.50 14.83 -9.71
C ALA A 28 0.94 14.74 -11.15
N GLU A 29 0.62 15.88 -11.75
CA GLU A 29 0.09 15.98 -13.12
C GLU A 29 1.18 16.28 -14.16
N ASN A 30 2.44 16.44 -13.76
CA ASN A 30 3.55 16.74 -14.65
C ASN A 30 4.14 15.43 -15.20
N SER A 31 4.16 15.32 -16.53
CA SER A 31 4.70 14.14 -17.23
C SER A 31 6.16 13.79 -16.92
N ALA A 32 6.95 14.74 -16.44
CA ALA A 32 8.32 14.47 -15.99
C ALA A 32 8.37 13.52 -14.78
N TRP A 33 7.25 13.43 -14.02
CA TRP A 33 7.12 12.63 -12.80
C TRP A 33 6.15 11.46 -12.96
N GLU A 34 5.69 11.13 -14.18
CA GLU A 34 4.66 10.10 -14.42
C GLU A 34 4.99 8.71 -13.85
N LYS A 35 6.28 8.42 -13.60
CA LYS A 35 6.75 7.16 -13.00
C LYS A 35 6.86 7.20 -11.49
N GLY A 36 6.63 8.36 -10.88
CA GLY A 36 6.70 8.55 -9.44
C GLY A 36 5.48 8.01 -8.72
N LYS A 37 5.69 7.45 -7.52
CA LYS A 37 4.62 7.25 -6.55
C LYS A 37 4.47 8.49 -5.70
N PHE A 38 3.26 9.02 -5.62
CA PHE A 38 2.99 10.27 -4.93
C PHE A 38 2.26 10.05 -3.61
N TYR A 39 2.73 10.76 -2.58
CA TYR A 39 2.07 10.88 -1.31
C TYR A 39 1.93 12.35 -0.95
N TYR A 40 0.77 12.76 -0.44
CA TYR A 40 0.53 14.07 0.12
C TYR A 40 -0.16 13.96 1.46
N TYR A 41 0.39 14.63 2.47
CA TYR A 41 -0.14 14.59 3.81
C TYR A 41 0.33 15.80 4.62
N GLN A 42 -0.58 16.51 5.32
CA GLN A 42 -0.29 17.64 6.20
C GLN A 42 0.68 18.67 5.58
N GLU A 43 0.34 19.16 4.39
CA GLU A 43 1.16 20.12 3.63
C GLU A 43 2.59 19.64 3.32
N HIS A 44 2.77 18.33 3.16
CA HIS A 44 4.02 17.76 2.68
C HIS A 44 3.75 16.79 1.54
N ILE A 45 4.62 16.83 0.54
CA ILE A 45 4.70 15.89 -0.58
C ILE A 45 5.88 14.95 -0.37
N ARG A 46 5.69 13.70 -0.76
CA ARG A 46 6.77 12.75 -1.00
C ARG A 46 6.57 12.12 -2.36
N VAL A 47 7.63 12.04 -3.15
CA VAL A 47 7.67 11.35 -4.43
C VAL A 47 8.71 10.26 -4.36
N GLU A 48 8.29 9.02 -4.56
CA GLU A 48 9.18 7.87 -4.63
C GLU A 48 9.50 7.58 -6.09
N MET A 49 10.78 7.70 -6.45
CA MET A 49 11.28 7.53 -7.82
C MET A 49 12.29 6.38 -7.93
N SER A 50 12.63 5.76 -6.83
CA SER A 50 13.62 4.68 -6.79
C SER A 50 13.19 3.50 -7.68
N PRO A 51 14.10 2.89 -8.46
CA PRO A 51 13.76 1.73 -9.26
C PRO A 51 13.36 0.56 -8.35
N VAL A 52 12.28 -0.10 -8.72
CA VAL A 52 11.80 -1.30 -8.02
C VAL A 52 12.65 -2.49 -8.42
N GLY A 53 13.48 -2.98 -7.48
CA GLY A 53 14.32 -4.15 -7.70
C GLY A 53 13.56 -5.49 -7.65
N PRO A 54 14.20 -6.60 -8.08
CA PRO A 54 13.59 -7.93 -8.06
C PRO A 54 13.07 -8.37 -6.68
N LEU A 55 13.78 -7.99 -5.61
CA LEU A 55 13.41 -8.34 -4.23
C LEU A 55 12.05 -7.73 -3.85
N HIS A 56 11.87 -6.43 -4.06
CA HIS A 56 10.61 -5.74 -3.80
C HIS A 56 9.47 -6.32 -4.67
N SER A 57 9.70 -6.49 -5.98
CA SER A 57 8.70 -7.06 -6.90
C SER A 57 8.28 -8.47 -6.48
N ARG A 58 9.23 -9.30 -6.03
CA ARG A 58 8.94 -10.64 -5.56
C ARG A 58 8.14 -10.65 -4.27
N HIS A 59 8.45 -9.76 -3.32
CA HIS A 59 7.68 -9.62 -2.09
C HIS A 59 6.23 -9.22 -2.37
N ASN A 60 6.00 -8.23 -3.24
CA ASN A 60 4.66 -7.86 -3.72
C ASN A 60 3.91 -9.09 -4.24
N SER A 61 4.55 -9.86 -5.13
CA SER A 61 3.96 -11.06 -5.72
C SER A 61 3.62 -12.14 -4.70
N VAL A 62 4.48 -12.36 -3.69
CA VAL A 62 4.27 -13.38 -2.65
C VAL A 62 3.14 -12.96 -1.71
N VAL A 63 3.13 -11.72 -1.23
CA VAL A 63 2.04 -11.21 -0.38
C VAL A 63 0.70 -11.28 -1.11
N SER A 64 0.66 -10.83 -2.37
CA SER A 64 -0.53 -10.93 -3.23
C SER A 64 -1.04 -12.37 -3.31
N ARG A 65 -0.16 -13.36 -3.53
CA ARG A 65 -0.53 -14.78 -3.57
C ARG A 65 -1.13 -15.26 -2.24
N VAL A 66 -0.50 -14.94 -1.12
CA VAL A 66 -1.04 -15.33 0.20
C VAL A 66 -2.47 -14.83 0.36
N VAL A 67 -2.71 -13.55 0.09
CA VAL A 67 -4.05 -12.94 0.22
C VAL A 67 -5.03 -13.56 -0.76
N ASN A 68 -4.67 -13.70 -2.03
CA ASN A 68 -5.55 -14.23 -3.07
C ASN A 68 -5.88 -15.71 -2.86
N PHE A 69 -4.90 -16.56 -2.49
CA PHE A 69 -5.19 -17.97 -2.17
C PHE A 69 -6.05 -18.08 -0.92
N TYR A 70 -5.73 -17.32 0.15
CA TYR A 70 -6.51 -17.32 1.37
C TYR A 70 -7.98 -16.99 1.09
N THR A 71 -8.23 -15.89 0.41
CA THR A 71 -9.61 -15.45 0.10
C THR A 71 -10.34 -16.40 -0.81
N ALA A 72 -9.66 -17.02 -1.79
CA ALA A 72 -10.25 -18.03 -2.66
C ALA A 72 -10.69 -19.27 -1.87
N PHE A 73 -9.86 -19.77 -0.94
CA PHE A 73 -10.21 -20.94 -0.11
C PHE A 73 -11.29 -20.64 0.93
N ARG A 74 -11.40 -19.40 1.38
CA ARG A 74 -12.43 -18.96 2.36
C ARG A 74 -13.69 -18.39 1.71
N ASN A 75 -13.75 -18.37 0.35
CA ASN A 75 -14.86 -17.77 -0.40
C ASN A 75 -15.13 -16.32 0.02
N ILE A 76 -14.06 -15.56 0.28
CA ILE A 76 -14.11 -14.13 0.63
C ILE A 76 -14.09 -13.31 -0.65
N ARG A 77 -15.08 -12.43 -0.83
CA ARG A 77 -15.09 -11.48 -1.96
C ARG A 77 -13.96 -10.46 -1.78
N ILE A 78 -13.14 -10.29 -2.83
CA ILE A 78 -11.97 -9.42 -2.80
C ILE A 78 -11.77 -8.74 -4.15
N VAL A 79 -11.24 -7.52 -4.12
CA VAL A 79 -10.61 -6.87 -5.28
C VAL A 79 -9.25 -6.34 -4.86
N GLU A 80 -8.22 -6.79 -5.56
CA GLU A 80 -6.85 -6.33 -5.41
C GLU A 80 -6.56 -5.20 -6.40
N LEU A 81 -5.91 -4.15 -5.93
CA LEU A 81 -5.38 -3.08 -6.76
C LEU A 81 -3.88 -2.90 -6.45
N ILE A 82 -3.05 -2.97 -7.49
CA ILE A 82 -1.60 -2.83 -7.39
C ILE A 82 -1.22 -1.42 -7.82
N ASN A 83 -0.48 -0.69 -6.98
CA ASN A 83 -0.03 0.68 -7.24
C ASN A 83 -1.19 1.65 -7.59
N ALA A 84 -2.36 1.46 -7.01
CA ALA A 84 -3.48 2.38 -7.22
C ALA A 84 -3.36 3.62 -6.35
N SER A 85 -3.65 4.80 -6.93
CA SER A 85 -3.67 6.06 -6.19
C SER A 85 -5.06 6.31 -5.58
N PHE A 86 -5.06 6.81 -4.35
CA PHE A 86 -6.23 7.18 -3.58
C PHE A 86 -6.12 8.65 -3.18
N ARG A 87 -7.16 9.46 -3.50
CA ARG A 87 -7.13 10.90 -3.29
C ARG A 87 -8.35 11.37 -2.47
N LYS A 88 -8.09 12.06 -1.36
CA LYS A 88 -9.07 12.91 -0.69
C LYS A 88 -8.72 14.35 -1.01
N THR A 89 -9.45 14.94 -1.96
CA THR A 89 -9.12 16.24 -2.55
C THR A 89 -8.88 17.32 -1.50
N GLY A 90 -7.79 18.05 -1.64
CA GLY A 90 -7.37 19.12 -0.73
C GLY A 90 -6.76 18.66 0.60
N ILE A 91 -6.70 17.35 0.86
CA ILE A 91 -6.35 16.81 2.18
C ILE A 91 -5.19 15.82 2.10
N ARG A 92 -5.27 14.80 1.24
CA ARG A 92 -4.26 13.75 1.14
C ARG A 92 -4.33 12.95 -0.15
N GLU A 93 -3.20 12.36 -0.48
CA GLU A 93 -3.09 11.33 -1.51
C GLU A 93 -2.08 10.28 -1.06
N PHE A 94 -2.31 9.02 -1.47
CA PHE A 94 -1.38 7.92 -1.24
C PHE A 94 -1.48 6.87 -2.34
N GLN A 95 -0.39 6.15 -2.58
CA GLN A 95 -0.27 5.11 -3.60
C GLN A 95 0.48 3.90 -3.04
N PRO A 96 -0.21 2.98 -2.34
CA PRO A 96 0.42 1.80 -1.76
C PRO A 96 0.86 0.80 -2.82
N ASP A 97 1.76 -0.11 -2.45
CA ASP A 97 2.15 -1.22 -3.30
C ASP A 97 0.95 -2.14 -3.59
N LEU A 98 0.22 -2.55 -2.56
CA LEU A 98 -0.98 -3.37 -2.69
C LEU A 98 -2.11 -2.77 -1.86
N SER A 99 -3.32 -2.83 -2.38
CA SER A 99 -4.53 -2.45 -1.66
C SER A 99 -5.69 -3.40 -1.97
N TYR A 100 -6.54 -3.64 -1.00
CA TYR A 100 -7.59 -4.65 -1.10
C TYR A 100 -8.92 -4.13 -0.59
N TYR A 101 -9.94 -4.24 -1.43
CA TYR A 101 -11.33 -4.18 -1.01
C TYR A 101 -11.77 -5.59 -0.63
N ILE A 102 -12.26 -5.79 0.59
CA ILE A 102 -12.55 -7.11 1.16
C ILE A 102 -13.95 -7.10 1.79
N GLY A 103 -14.70 -8.19 1.60
CA GLY A 103 -16.03 -8.39 2.18
C GLY A 103 -17.17 -8.19 1.20
N ALA A 104 -18.43 -8.29 1.69
CA ALA A 104 -19.61 -8.27 0.84
C ALA A 104 -19.99 -6.87 0.32
N ASP A 105 -19.75 -5.85 1.12
CA ASP A 105 -20.45 -4.56 1.03
C ASP A 105 -19.64 -3.42 0.39
N PHE A 106 -18.52 -3.72 -0.27
CA PHE A 106 -17.79 -2.66 -0.97
C PHE A 106 -18.32 -2.42 -2.39
N GLU A 107 -18.32 -1.15 -2.80
CA GLU A 107 -18.52 -0.76 -4.19
C GLU A 107 -17.18 -0.87 -4.95
N LEU A 108 -17.25 -1.36 -6.20
CA LEU A 108 -16.07 -1.41 -7.05
C LEU A 108 -15.67 0.02 -7.44
N PRO A 109 -14.38 0.39 -7.27
CA PRO A 109 -13.89 1.65 -7.82
C PRO A 109 -14.08 1.71 -9.34
N PRO A 110 -14.20 2.92 -9.92
CA PRO A 110 -14.40 3.06 -11.35
C PRO A 110 -13.17 2.56 -12.13
N HIS A 111 -13.43 1.97 -13.30
CA HIS A 111 -12.37 1.53 -14.23
C HIS A 111 -11.78 2.73 -14.99
N THR A 112 -11.01 3.55 -14.30
CA THR A 112 -10.33 4.74 -14.85
C THR A 112 -8.86 4.73 -14.47
N ASN A 113 -8.07 5.58 -15.12
CA ASN A 113 -6.64 5.81 -14.76
C ASN A 113 -6.46 7.01 -13.81
N THR A 114 -7.54 7.55 -13.27
CA THR A 114 -7.49 8.64 -12.28
C THR A 114 -7.43 8.08 -10.86
N PRO A 115 -6.85 8.82 -9.90
CA PRO A 115 -6.90 8.42 -8.50
C PRO A 115 -8.32 8.16 -8.01
N ILE A 116 -8.50 7.12 -7.19
CA ILE A 116 -9.78 6.79 -6.56
C ILE A 116 -10.16 7.90 -5.59
N ASN A 117 -11.33 8.49 -5.82
CA ASN A 117 -11.84 9.62 -5.04
C ASN A 117 -12.42 9.16 -3.70
N LEU A 118 -11.70 9.37 -2.61
CA LEU A 118 -12.12 9.02 -1.24
C LEU A 118 -13.22 9.94 -0.66
N ASN A 119 -13.68 10.95 -1.41
CA ASN A 119 -14.90 11.67 -1.04
C ASN A 119 -16.17 10.93 -1.53
N VAL A 120 -16.01 9.93 -2.41
CA VAL A 120 -17.11 9.17 -3.03
C VAL A 120 -17.03 7.70 -2.69
N PHE A 121 -15.83 7.11 -2.79
CA PHE A 121 -15.60 5.69 -2.53
C PHE A 121 -14.97 5.49 -1.15
N ALA A 122 -15.34 4.42 -0.50
CA ALA A 122 -14.68 3.99 0.75
C ALA A 122 -13.19 3.70 0.50
N PRO A 123 -12.33 3.85 1.52
CA PRO A 123 -10.94 3.40 1.45
C PRO A 123 -10.87 1.87 1.34
N PRO A 124 -9.74 1.30 0.90
CA PRO A 124 -9.52 -0.15 0.93
C PRO A 124 -9.52 -0.67 2.37
N ALA A 125 -9.95 -1.92 2.56
CA ALA A 125 -9.96 -2.56 3.88
C ALA A 125 -8.53 -2.87 4.37
N LEU A 126 -7.66 -3.30 3.46
CA LEU A 126 -6.26 -3.63 3.73
C LEU A 126 -5.34 -2.90 2.76
N VAL A 127 -4.28 -2.34 3.29
CA VAL A 127 -3.17 -1.73 2.52
C VAL A 127 -1.86 -2.40 2.92
N VAL A 128 -0.99 -2.65 1.93
CA VAL A 128 0.35 -3.20 2.16
C VAL A 128 1.39 -2.33 1.48
N GLU A 129 2.46 -2.03 2.21
CA GLU A 129 3.68 -1.43 1.71
C GLU A 129 4.84 -2.41 1.84
N ILE A 130 5.66 -2.50 0.81
CA ILE A 130 6.88 -3.30 0.80
C ILE A 130 8.07 -2.36 0.81
N GLY A 131 8.84 -2.35 1.90
CA GLY A 131 10.00 -1.46 2.05
C GLY A 131 11.28 -2.24 2.28
N ALA A 132 12.38 -1.83 1.63
CA ALA A 132 13.71 -2.38 1.89
C ALA A 132 14.48 -1.55 2.93
N SER A 133 14.30 -0.24 2.92
CA SER A 133 15.04 0.72 3.76
C SER A 133 14.14 1.74 4.46
N SER A 134 12.88 1.81 4.10
CA SER A 134 11.92 2.84 4.53
C SER A 134 11.14 2.47 5.79
N SER A 135 11.61 1.52 6.58
CA SER A 135 10.90 1.08 7.79
C SER A 135 10.51 2.23 8.73
N ALA A 136 11.28 3.32 8.77
CA ALA A 136 10.93 4.50 9.57
C ALA A 136 9.74 5.28 8.98
N ASP A 137 9.65 5.39 7.65
CA ASP A 137 8.53 6.05 6.96
C ASP A 137 7.27 5.18 6.96
N ASP A 138 7.42 3.90 6.63
CA ASP A 138 6.30 2.95 6.58
C ASP A 138 5.68 2.76 7.98
N LEU A 139 6.51 2.68 9.02
CA LEU A 139 6.05 2.62 10.41
C LEU A 139 5.67 3.98 11.02
N GLY A 140 6.03 5.09 10.36
CA GLY A 140 5.80 6.46 10.78
C GLY A 140 4.71 7.17 9.98
N VAL A 141 5.11 8.07 9.07
CA VAL A 141 4.18 8.98 8.38
C VAL A 141 3.18 8.24 7.48
N LYS A 142 3.59 7.20 6.75
CA LYS A 142 2.66 6.42 5.92
C LYS A 142 1.59 5.75 6.77
N ARG A 143 1.94 5.18 7.92
CA ARG A 143 0.97 4.63 8.86
C ARG A 143 -0.07 5.67 9.29
N LEU A 144 0.35 6.91 9.61
CA LEU A 144 -0.57 8.01 9.96
C LEU A 144 -1.48 8.39 8.78
N ILE A 145 -0.98 8.33 7.54
CA ILE A 145 -1.81 8.55 6.34
C ILE A 145 -2.94 7.51 6.30
N TYR A 146 -2.64 6.23 6.51
CA TYR A 146 -3.63 5.16 6.48
C TYR A 146 -4.60 5.23 7.66
N GLU A 147 -4.13 5.58 8.87
CA GLU A 147 -4.99 5.86 10.02
C GLU A 147 -6.02 6.96 9.70
N HIS A 148 -5.55 8.11 9.21
CA HIS A 148 -6.42 9.24 8.87
C HIS A 148 -7.27 9.02 7.61
N SER A 149 -6.97 7.98 6.82
CA SER A 149 -7.74 7.59 5.64
C SER A 149 -8.80 6.53 5.96
N GLU A 150 -8.91 6.12 7.24
CA GLU A 150 -9.89 5.13 7.69
C GLU A 150 -9.71 3.75 7.04
N VAL A 151 -8.48 3.42 6.62
CA VAL A 151 -8.09 2.07 6.25
C VAL A 151 -8.25 1.17 7.48
N GLN A 152 -8.81 -0.02 7.34
CA GLN A 152 -9.06 -0.89 8.50
C GLN A 152 -7.79 -1.60 8.99
N GLU A 153 -6.92 -1.96 8.07
CA GLU A 153 -5.70 -2.71 8.37
C GLU A 153 -4.54 -2.27 7.46
N TYR A 154 -3.36 -2.14 8.05
CA TYR A 154 -2.14 -1.76 7.35
C TYR A 154 -1.01 -2.74 7.64
N TRP A 155 -0.33 -3.21 6.60
CA TRP A 155 0.87 -4.05 6.71
C TRP A 155 2.08 -3.34 6.12
N ALA A 156 3.17 -3.28 6.90
CA ALA A 156 4.49 -2.86 6.46
C ALA A 156 5.41 -4.09 6.40
N ALA A 157 5.71 -4.58 5.21
CA ALA A 157 6.57 -5.73 4.99
C ALA A 157 8.01 -5.29 4.70
N ASN A 158 8.95 -5.72 5.52
CA ASN A 158 10.37 -5.41 5.34
C ASN A 158 11.03 -6.43 4.41
N ALA A 159 11.43 -5.99 3.23
CA ALA A 159 12.00 -6.84 2.21
C ALA A 159 13.37 -7.43 2.58
N ASN A 160 14.12 -6.81 3.48
CA ASN A 160 15.43 -7.32 3.91
C ASN A 160 15.35 -8.39 4.99
N THR A 161 14.32 -8.32 5.85
CA THR A 161 14.16 -9.23 6.99
C THR A 161 13.01 -10.21 6.85
N ASN A 162 12.13 -10.01 5.85
CA ASN A 162 10.86 -10.71 5.64
C ASN A 162 9.85 -10.55 6.80
N ALA A 163 10.12 -9.66 7.76
CA ALA A 163 9.20 -9.35 8.85
C ALA A 163 8.02 -8.51 8.34
N VAL A 164 6.83 -8.76 8.89
CA VAL A 164 5.61 -8.03 8.56
C VAL A 164 5.04 -7.38 9.82
N PHE A 165 5.05 -6.06 9.86
CA PHE A 165 4.39 -5.29 10.92
C PHE A 165 2.95 -4.99 10.49
N ALA A 166 2.01 -5.68 11.09
CA ALA A 166 0.59 -5.49 10.81
C ALA A 166 -0.07 -4.65 11.91
N PHE A 167 -0.92 -3.72 11.49
CA PHE A 167 -1.63 -2.79 12.35
C PHE A 167 -3.14 -2.84 12.07
N ALA A 168 -3.94 -3.06 13.11
CA ALA A 168 -5.36 -2.75 13.06
C ALA A 168 -5.55 -1.25 13.32
N ILE A 169 -6.38 -0.61 12.51
CA ILE A 169 -6.69 0.82 12.60
C ILE A 169 -8.11 0.99 13.14
N THR A 170 -8.24 1.79 14.16
CA THR A 170 -9.51 2.15 14.80
C THR A 170 -9.61 3.67 14.96
N ALA A 171 -10.76 4.18 15.42
CA ALA A 171 -10.97 5.63 15.63
C ALA A 171 -9.97 6.27 16.62
N GLY A 172 -9.25 5.48 17.41
CA GLY A 172 -8.26 5.97 18.40
C GLY A 172 -6.80 5.87 17.92
N GLY A 173 -6.55 5.40 16.69
CA GLY A 173 -5.21 5.16 16.15
C GLY A 173 -5.00 3.71 15.73
N SER A 174 -3.75 3.27 15.61
CA SER A 174 -3.42 1.90 15.22
C SER A 174 -2.70 1.13 16.32
N GLY A 175 -2.96 -0.17 16.37
CA GLY A 175 -2.28 -1.13 17.26
C GLY A 175 -1.77 -2.34 16.50
N THR A 176 -0.61 -2.88 16.91
CA THR A 176 -0.03 -4.08 16.28
C THR A 176 -0.91 -5.31 16.49
N ILE A 177 -1.02 -6.13 15.46
CA ILE A 177 -1.79 -7.39 15.48
C ILE A 177 -0.94 -8.55 14.94
N GLN A 178 -1.27 -9.77 15.37
CA GLN A 178 -0.66 -11.01 14.87
C GLN A 178 -1.63 -11.81 13.98
N ASN A 179 -2.91 -11.48 14.04
CA ASN A 179 -3.95 -12.08 13.21
C ASN A 179 -4.67 -10.96 12.46
N SER A 180 -4.86 -11.13 11.17
CA SER A 180 -5.56 -10.16 10.33
C SER A 180 -7.03 -10.02 10.78
N LEU A 181 -7.50 -8.78 10.86
CA LEU A 181 -8.91 -8.47 11.08
C LEU A 181 -9.66 -8.37 9.76
N ALA A 182 -9.00 -7.87 8.71
CA ALA A 182 -9.56 -7.79 7.36
C ALA A 182 -9.73 -9.18 6.72
N LEU A 183 -8.88 -10.15 7.13
CA LEU A 183 -8.87 -11.54 6.68
C LEU A 183 -8.94 -12.48 7.90
N PRO A 184 -10.10 -12.62 8.56
CA PRO A 184 -10.22 -13.35 9.82
C PRO A 184 -9.72 -14.78 9.72
N GLY A 185 -8.78 -15.15 10.60
CA GLY A 185 -8.12 -16.46 10.64
C GLY A 185 -6.79 -16.52 9.87
N LEU A 186 -6.39 -15.46 9.17
CA LEU A 186 -5.06 -15.37 8.58
C LEU A 186 -4.06 -14.84 9.63
N GLU A 187 -3.09 -15.66 10.00
CA GLU A 187 -1.98 -15.28 10.87
C GLU A 187 -0.91 -14.52 10.07
N ILE A 188 -0.40 -13.41 10.61
CA ILE A 188 0.66 -12.62 9.97
C ILE A 188 1.95 -13.44 9.80
N GLY A 189 2.25 -14.33 10.76
CA GLY A 189 3.38 -15.27 10.67
C GLY A 189 3.34 -16.17 9.43
N LEU A 190 2.17 -16.44 8.85
CA LEU A 190 2.06 -17.21 7.62
C LEU A 190 2.50 -16.38 6.41
N VAL A 191 2.26 -15.07 6.43
CA VAL A 191 2.77 -14.15 5.39
C VAL A 191 4.29 -14.10 5.45
N GLU A 192 4.86 -13.97 6.66
CA GLU A 192 6.31 -13.99 6.89
C GLU A 192 6.94 -15.32 6.44
N GLU A 193 6.29 -16.45 6.73
CA GLU A 193 6.75 -17.77 6.27
C GLU A 193 6.75 -17.87 4.74
N ALA A 194 5.73 -17.34 4.06
CA ALA A 194 5.70 -17.29 2.60
C ALA A 194 6.86 -16.44 2.03
N LEU A 195 7.14 -15.29 2.65
CA LEU A 195 8.26 -14.43 2.28
C LEU A 195 9.61 -15.12 2.51
N ASN A 196 9.77 -15.81 3.63
CA ASN A 196 10.99 -16.60 3.93
C ASN A 196 11.19 -17.73 2.91
N ARG A 197 10.14 -18.49 2.57
CA ARG A 197 10.19 -19.53 1.53
C ARG A 197 10.60 -18.97 0.18
N SER A 198 10.17 -17.77 -0.15
CA SER A 198 10.47 -17.14 -1.42
C SER A 198 11.96 -16.84 -1.65
N GLN A 199 12.78 -16.91 -0.61
CA GLN A 199 14.23 -16.73 -0.73
C GLN A 199 14.90 -17.92 -1.42
N THR A 200 14.32 -19.12 -1.35
CA THR A 200 14.93 -20.36 -1.85
C THR A 200 14.01 -21.21 -2.74
N GLN A 201 12.70 -20.93 -2.73
CA GLN A 201 11.69 -21.70 -3.46
C GLN A 201 11.16 -20.92 -4.66
N ASP A 202 10.78 -21.63 -5.69
CA ASP A 202 10.09 -21.03 -6.83
C ASP A 202 8.60 -20.76 -6.55
N ASP A 203 7.95 -20.05 -7.46
CA ASP A 203 6.55 -19.67 -7.30
C ASP A 203 5.59 -20.86 -7.31
N GLY A 204 5.94 -21.93 -8.03
CA GLY A 204 5.14 -23.15 -8.07
C GLY A 204 5.19 -23.90 -6.74
N GLU A 205 6.35 -23.93 -6.08
CA GLU A 205 6.51 -24.53 -4.75
C GLU A 205 5.72 -23.74 -3.69
N ILE A 206 5.81 -22.41 -3.72
CA ILE A 206 5.06 -21.54 -2.83
C ILE A 206 3.54 -21.74 -3.04
N ASN A 207 3.08 -21.75 -4.29
CA ASN A 207 1.67 -21.95 -4.59
C ASN A 207 1.16 -23.31 -4.07
N ARG A 208 1.90 -24.40 -4.29
CA ARG A 208 1.55 -25.73 -3.76
C ARG A 208 1.48 -25.75 -2.24
N TRP A 209 2.43 -25.09 -1.58
CA TRP A 209 2.42 -24.96 -0.14
C TRP A 209 1.21 -24.17 0.38
N LEU A 210 0.88 -23.02 -0.23
CA LEU A 210 -0.30 -22.23 0.12
C LEU A 210 -1.60 -23.03 -0.07
N ILE A 211 -1.74 -23.75 -1.19
CA ILE A 211 -2.88 -24.63 -1.45
C ILE A 211 -3.03 -25.68 -0.33
N GLN A 212 -1.93 -26.37 0.01
CA GLN A 212 -1.94 -27.38 1.07
C GLN A 212 -2.27 -26.78 2.45
N THR A 213 -1.78 -25.58 2.74
CA THR A 213 -2.00 -24.90 4.02
C THR A 213 -3.45 -24.48 4.16
N PHE A 214 -4.02 -23.86 3.13
CA PHE A 214 -5.37 -23.32 3.20
C PHE A 214 -6.49 -24.36 2.97
N SER A 215 -6.18 -25.51 2.37
CA SER A 215 -7.15 -26.60 2.20
C SER A 215 -7.42 -27.41 3.46
N ARG A 216 -6.60 -27.26 4.52
CA ARG A 216 -6.71 -28.06 5.76
C ARG A 216 -7.49 -27.37 6.89
N GLY A 217 -7.94 -26.13 6.69
CA GLY A 217 -8.60 -25.32 7.72
C GLY A 217 -10.08 -24.94 7.32
#